data_c063d34bf63034e7611469e002e9f479
#
_entry.id   c063d34bf63034e7611469e002e9f479
#
_cell.length_a   1.000
_cell.length_b   1.000
_cell.length_c   1.000
_cell.angle_alpha   90.00
_cell.angle_beta   90.00
_cell.angle_gamma   90.00
#
_symmetry.space_group_name_H-M   'P 1'
#
loop_
_entity.id
_entity.type
_entity.pdbx_description
1 polymer ?
#
loop_
_entity_poly.entity_id
_entity_poly.type
_entity_poly.pdbx_seq_one_letter_code
_entity_poly.pdbx_strand_id
1 'polypeptide(L)'
;SINTVDRLKPDIFVVNEDGSSEEKRRFCEERGIEYVVLQRTPSEGLEARSSTALKQDLCKIPTRLDLAGTWIDQPYVSCFAPGWAITISLEPTFEIRERCGLSTSTRNMIKRIWPMQLPEMDPETLAKLVFCFENDPERSDGIISGAQDSIGICLPGLVRHYYDKLYWPVRIETCQDEAILNWLENHLIMIPMEPRRPGCSVVEGKDITELKVKALAQAADDCWNAIMNKDLDNFAKAYKASFNAQTAMFPAMIQGSVQWYIDKYSVFDDVLAWKMPGAGGGGYLACVVTDATAFCQNHPEAISLTIRRGVAYG
;
A
#
# COMPACT_ATOMS: atom_id res chain seq x y z
N SER A 1 25.63 -19.42 -2.80
CA SER A 1 26.19 -18.21 -2.13
C SER A 1 27.69 -18.13 -2.39
N ILE A 2 28.30 -16.97 -2.27
CA ILE A 2 29.75 -16.72 -2.41
C ILE A 2 30.55 -17.69 -1.53
N ASN A 3 30.11 -17.92 -0.30
CA ASN A 3 30.74 -18.88 0.63
C ASN A 3 30.76 -20.35 0.13
N THR A 4 29.79 -20.73 -0.70
CA THR A 4 29.73 -22.07 -1.31
C THR A 4 30.76 -22.19 -2.42
N VAL A 5 30.97 -21.12 -3.21
CA VAL A 5 31.98 -21.08 -4.27
C VAL A 5 33.39 -21.20 -3.70
N ASP A 6 33.69 -20.51 -2.62
CA ASP A 6 34.97 -20.56 -1.91
C ASP A 6 35.30 -21.97 -1.41
N ARG A 7 34.30 -22.73 -0.99
CA ARG A 7 34.45 -24.11 -0.52
C ARG A 7 34.62 -25.11 -1.66
N LEU A 8 33.89 -24.91 -2.77
CA LEU A 8 33.90 -25.83 -3.91
C LEU A 8 35.06 -25.60 -4.86
N LYS A 9 35.60 -24.37 -4.93
CA LYS A 9 36.67 -23.94 -5.81
C LYS A 9 36.43 -24.39 -7.26
N PRO A 10 35.31 -23.99 -7.89
CA PRO A 10 35.02 -24.40 -9.27
C PRO A 10 35.94 -23.65 -10.25
N ASP A 11 36.19 -24.23 -11.41
CA ASP A 11 36.93 -23.58 -12.49
C ASP A 11 36.09 -22.51 -13.16
N ILE A 12 34.76 -22.70 -13.24
CA ILE A 12 33.80 -21.80 -13.90
C ILE A 12 32.63 -21.49 -12.96
N PHE A 13 32.28 -20.23 -12.84
CA PHE A 13 31.08 -19.76 -12.13
C PHE A 13 30.09 -19.14 -13.10
N VAL A 14 28.98 -19.82 -13.32
CA VAL A 14 27.97 -19.42 -14.30
C VAL A 14 26.79 -18.76 -13.61
N VAL A 15 26.35 -17.62 -14.11
CA VAL A 15 25.16 -16.89 -13.66
C VAL A 15 24.31 -16.45 -14.85
N ASN A 16 23.02 -16.23 -14.62
CA ASN A 16 22.18 -15.53 -15.59
C ASN A 16 22.38 -14.01 -15.45
N GLU A 17 21.96 -13.23 -16.45
CA GLU A 17 22.05 -11.76 -16.47
C GLU A 17 21.47 -11.13 -15.17
N ASP A 18 20.29 -11.58 -14.75
CA ASP A 18 19.58 -11.11 -13.55
C ASP A 18 20.27 -11.50 -12.22
N GLY A 19 21.14 -12.48 -12.26
CA GLY A 19 21.95 -12.94 -11.14
C GLY A 19 23.37 -12.40 -11.14
N SER A 20 23.77 -11.68 -12.18
CA SER A 20 25.12 -11.11 -12.31
C SER A 20 25.28 -9.86 -11.43
N SER A 21 26.44 -9.71 -10.81
CA SER A 21 26.81 -8.50 -10.08
C SER A 21 28.32 -8.28 -10.17
N GLU A 22 28.73 -7.01 -10.08
CA GLU A 22 30.12 -6.62 -10.10
C GLU A 22 30.91 -7.25 -8.91
N GLU A 23 30.26 -7.39 -7.77
CA GLU A 23 30.82 -8.04 -6.59
C GLU A 23 31.18 -9.52 -6.87
N LYS A 24 30.28 -10.25 -7.53
CA LYS A 24 30.52 -11.67 -7.91
C LYS A 24 31.59 -11.79 -8.96
N ARG A 25 31.62 -10.88 -9.94
CA ARG A 25 32.66 -10.83 -10.97
C ARG A 25 34.03 -10.66 -10.34
N ARG A 26 34.20 -9.62 -9.50
CA ARG A 26 35.46 -9.34 -8.81
C ARG A 26 35.88 -10.51 -7.91
N PHE A 27 34.95 -11.11 -7.20
CA PHE A 27 35.19 -12.27 -6.35
C PHE A 27 35.77 -13.45 -7.14
N CYS A 28 35.27 -13.72 -8.35
CA CYS A 28 35.76 -14.78 -9.23
C CYS A 28 37.15 -14.43 -9.82
N GLU A 29 37.35 -13.19 -10.26
CA GLU A 29 38.63 -12.69 -10.79
C GLU A 29 39.77 -12.84 -9.78
N GLU A 30 39.55 -12.45 -8.53
CA GLU A 30 40.53 -12.57 -7.43
C GLU A 30 40.94 -14.01 -7.16
N ARG A 31 40.13 -15.00 -7.58
CA ARG A 31 40.34 -16.45 -7.32
C ARG A 31 40.69 -17.23 -8.57
N GLY A 32 40.83 -16.55 -9.72
CA GLY A 32 41.11 -17.21 -11.00
C GLY A 32 39.94 -18.08 -11.50
N ILE A 33 38.71 -17.83 -11.07
CA ILE A 33 37.51 -18.54 -11.49
C ILE A 33 36.94 -17.83 -12.72
N GLU A 34 36.69 -18.57 -13.80
CA GLU A 34 36.04 -18.03 -14.97
C GLU A 34 34.60 -17.62 -14.66
N TYR A 35 34.23 -16.34 -14.88
CA TYR A 35 32.91 -15.81 -14.64
C TYR A 35 32.11 -15.71 -15.94
N VAL A 36 31.10 -16.57 -16.11
CA VAL A 36 30.30 -16.65 -17.34
C VAL A 36 28.88 -16.13 -17.04
N VAL A 37 28.42 -15.16 -17.83
CA VAL A 37 27.07 -14.64 -17.79
C VAL A 37 26.29 -15.21 -18.98
N LEU A 38 25.26 -15.99 -18.70
CA LEU A 38 24.37 -16.53 -19.72
C LEU A 38 23.23 -15.54 -20.01
N GLN A 39 23.00 -15.28 -21.28
CA GLN A 39 21.81 -14.57 -21.71
C GLN A 39 20.59 -15.45 -21.57
N ARG A 40 19.52 -14.85 -21.07
CA ARG A 40 18.21 -15.53 -20.96
C ARG A 40 17.54 -15.49 -22.33
N THR A 41 17.56 -16.61 -23.03
CA THR A 41 16.81 -16.76 -24.28
C THR A 41 15.50 -17.51 -23.96
N PRO A 42 14.33 -16.87 -24.01
CA PRO A 42 13.06 -17.58 -23.88
C PRO A 42 12.93 -18.64 -24.96
N SER A 43 12.28 -19.75 -24.66
CA SER A 43 11.89 -20.72 -25.70
C SER A 43 10.94 -20.06 -26.68
N GLU A 44 11.02 -20.50 -27.95
CA GLU A 44 10.21 -19.94 -29.04
C GLU A 44 8.71 -19.94 -28.67
N GLY A 45 8.06 -18.78 -28.73
CA GLY A 45 6.65 -18.58 -28.36
C GLY A 45 6.37 -18.33 -26.89
N LEU A 46 7.40 -18.21 -26.01
CA LEU A 46 7.23 -17.86 -24.60
C LEU A 46 7.81 -16.48 -24.30
N GLU A 47 7.09 -15.69 -23.51
CA GLU A 47 7.60 -14.43 -22.98
C GLU A 47 8.69 -14.67 -21.92
N ALA A 48 9.71 -13.81 -21.89
CA ALA A 48 10.74 -13.86 -20.85
C ALA A 48 10.12 -13.53 -19.48
N ARG A 49 10.06 -14.53 -18.59
CA ARG A 49 9.56 -14.36 -17.21
C ARG A 49 10.65 -14.63 -16.19
N SER A 50 10.82 -13.72 -15.24
CA SER A 50 11.71 -13.97 -14.10
C SER A 50 11.00 -14.82 -13.04
N SER A 51 11.76 -15.58 -12.23
CA SER A 51 11.20 -16.29 -11.10
C SER A 51 10.55 -15.36 -10.06
N THR A 52 11.00 -14.10 -10.00
CA THR A 52 10.42 -13.05 -9.18
C THR A 52 9.07 -12.60 -9.76
N ALA A 53 8.99 -12.38 -11.08
CA ALA A 53 7.73 -12.07 -11.76
C ALA A 53 6.71 -13.21 -11.63
N LEU A 54 7.14 -14.47 -11.83
CA LEU A 54 6.27 -15.63 -11.62
C LEU A 54 5.76 -15.75 -10.17
N LYS A 55 6.57 -15.42 -9.17
CA LYS A 55 6.13 -15.40 -7.76
C LYS A 55 5.18 -14.24 -7.47
N GLN A 56 5.36 -13.09 -8.14
CA GLN A 56 4.45 -11.96 -8.03
C GLN A 56 3.10 -12.27 -8.70
N ASP A 57 3.11 -12.85 -9.90
CA ASP A 57 1.89 -13.28 -10.62
C ASP A 57 1.07 -14.33 -9.84
N LEU A 58 1.72 -15.11 -8.98
CA LEU A 58 1.05 -16.15 -8.19
C LEU A 58 0.54 -15.65 -6.83
N CYS A 59 1.04 -14.54 -6.31
CA CYS A 59 0.65 -14.03 -5.00
C CYS A 59 -0.61 -13.17 -5.08
N LYS A 60 -1.74 -13.75 -4.72
CA LYS A 60 -3.05 -13.11 -4.70
C LYS A 60 -3.39 -12.39 -3.37
N ILE A 61 -2.40 -12.18 -2.50
CA ILE A 61 -2.63 -11.42 -1.26
C ILE A 61 -2.96 -9.97 -1.62
N PRO A 62 -4.14 -9.46 -1.24
CA PRO A 62 -4.55 -8.09 -1.51
C PRO A 62 -3.66 -7.06 -0.82
N THR A 63 -3.83 -5.81 -1.20
CA THR A 63 -3.32 -4.67 -0.45
C THR A 63 -4.46 -3.71 -0.13
N ARG A 64 -4.23 -2.73 0.75
CA ARG A 64 -5.23 -1.73 1.04
C ARG A 64 -4.80 -0.35 0.57
N LEU A 65 -5.75 0.47 0.15
CA LEU A 65 -5.62 1.90 0.03
C LEU A 65 -6.55 2.58 1.03
N ASP A 66 -6.03 3.51 1.83
CA ASP A 66 -6.83 4.34 2.71
C ASP A 66 -7.31 5.59 1.98
N LEU A 67 -8.60 5.87 2.08
CA LEU A 67 -9.22 7.01 1.43
C LEU A 67 -9.31 8.21 2.37
N ALA A 68 -9.70 7.99 3.63
CA ALA A 68 -9.80 9.04 4.64
C ALA A 68 -9.63 8.48 6.06
N GLY A 69 -9.40 9.37 7.03
CA GLY A 69 -9.35 9.00 8.46
C GLY A 69 -8.10 8.24 8.89
N THR A 70 -7.05 8.22 8.09
CA THR A 70 -5.78 7.52 8.41
C THR A 70 -5.19 8.04 9.71
N TRP A 71 -4.69 7.14 10.56
CA TRP A 71 -4.21 7.36 11.93
C TRP A 71 -5.29 7.37 13.01
N ILE A 72 -6.59 7.43 12.68
CA ILE A 72 -7.65 7.40 13.70
C ILE A 72 -7.70 6.07 14.45
N ASP A 73 -7.16 4.99 13.87
CA ASP A 73 -7.00 3.65 14.47
C ASP A 73 -5.94 3.59 15.58
N GLN A 74 -5.25 4.70 15.82
CA GLN A 74 -4.31 4.83 16.91
C GLN A 74 -5.01 5.48 18.13
N PRO A 75 -5.02 4.82 19.31
CA PRO A 75 -5.67 5.37 20.51
C PRO A 75 -5.15 6.75 20.91
N TYR A 76 -3.86 7.05 20.66
CA TYR A 76 -3.29 8.37 20.93
C TYR A 76 -3.78 9.46 19.96
N VAL A 77 -4.52 9.09 18.91
CA VAL A 77 -5.24 10.00 18.01
C VAL A 77 -6.72 10.01 18.39
N SER A 78 -7.39 8.84 18.37
CA SER A 78 -8.82 8.74 18.62
C SER A 78 -9.24 9.09 20.05
N CYS A 79 -8.30 9.22 20.99
CA CYS A 79 -8.59 9.73 22.34
C CYS A 79 -9.02 11.22 22.34
N PHE A 80 -8.65 12.00 21.34
CA PHE A 80 -9.07 13.41 21.19
C PHE A 80 -10.45 13.55 20.55
N ALA A 81 -10.76 12.70 19.57
CA ALA A 81 -12.09 12.59 18.99
C ALA A 81 -12.20 11.22 18.31
N PRO A 82 -13.30 10.48 18.50
CA PRO A 82 -13.56 9.26 17.77
C PRO A 82 -13.88 9.56 16.30
N GLY A 83 -13.71 8.56 15.42
CA GLY A 83 -14.00 8.76 14.00
C GLY A 83 -13.82 7.52 13.16
N TRP A 84 -14.12 7.65 11.88
CA TRP A 84 -14.00 6.60 10.89
C TRP A 84 -12.65 6.65 10.18
N ALA A 85 -12.08 5.48 9.91
CA ALA A 85 -11.14 5.27 8.83
C ALA A 85 -11.88 4.61 7.65
N ILE A 86 -11.51 4.96 6.42
CA ILE A 86 -12.11 4.44 5.20
C ILE A 86 -11.02 3.82 4.35
N THR A 87 -11.22 2.55 3.98
CA THR A 87 -10.26 1.80 3.18
C THR A 87 -10.95 1.07 2.02
N ILE A 88 -10.19 0.80 0.96
CA ILE A 88 -10.55 -0.14 -0.09
C ILE A 88 -9.51 -1.27 -0.15
N SER A 89 -9.96 -2.49 -0.36
CA SER A 89 -9.11 -3.64 -0.63
C SER A 89 -8.82 -3.73 -2.12
N LEU A 90 -7.56 -3.78 -2.50
CA LEU A 90 -7.13 -3.79 -3.90
C LEU A 90 -6.61 -5.15 -4.31
N GLU A 91 -6.99 -5.60 -5.50
CA GLU A 91 -6.34 -6.72 -6.17
C GLU A 91 -4.86 -6.39 -6.45
N PRO A 92 -3.92 -7.33 -6.29
CA PRO A 92 -2.50 -7.11 -6.51
C PRO A 92 -2.14 -7.13 -8.00
N THR A 93 -2.79 -6.28 -8.81
CA THR A 93 -2.61 -6.18 -10.27
C THR A 93 -1.36 -5.39 -10.68
N PHE A 94 -0.63 -4.84 -9.71
CA PHE A 94 0.58 -4.04 -9.91
C PHE A 94 1.68 -4.43 -8.92
N GLU A 95 2.91 -3.97 -9.17
CA GLU A 95 4.03 -4.19 -8.26
C GLU A 95 3.81 -3.45 -6.94
N ILE A 96 3.79 -4.17 -5.82
CA ILE A 96 3.69 -3.59 -4.48
C ILE A 96 5.08 -3.56 -3.87
N ARG A 97 5.70 -2.37 -3.90
CA ARG A 97 7.06 -2.14 -3.39
C ARG A 97 7.10 -2.09 -1.87
N GLU A 98 8.28 -2.33 -1.31
CA GLU A 98 8.49 -2.17 0.12
C GLU A 98 8.33 -0.71 0.56
N ARG A 99 7.82 -0.49 1.77
CA ARG A 99 7.71 0.82 2.42
C ARG A 99 6.93 1.87 1.60
N CYS A 100 5.89 1.42 0.91
CA CYS A 100 5.13 2.24 -0.04
C CYS A 100 3.79 2.76 0.51
N GLY A 101 3.47 2.54 1.79
CA GLY A 101 2.22 3.01 2.40
C GLY A 101 0.98 2.15 2.11
N LEU A 102 1.13 1.04 1.38
CA LEU A 102 0.04 0.13 1.01
C LEU A 102 0.01 -1.12 1.91
N SER A 103 0.10 -0.95 3.22
CA SER A 103 0.08 -2.05 4.22
C SER A 103 1.16 -3.11 3.99
N THR A 104 2.35 -2.71 3.51
CA THR A 104 3.40 -3.66 3.11
C THR A 104 3.91 -4.52 4.25
N SER A 105 4.02 -3.99 5.47
CA SER A 105 4.43 -4.75 6.66
C SER A 105 3.44 -5.86 6.98
N THR A 106 2.17 -5.52 7.11
CA THR A 106 1.08 -6.45 7.37
C THR A 106 0.95 -7.49 6.26
N ARG A 107 1.01 -7.05 4.99
CA ARG A 107 0.99 -7.93 3.83
C ARG A 107 2.17 -8.91 3.81
N ASN A 108 3.36 -8.48 4.16
CA ASN A 108 4.54 -9.34 4.25
C ASN A 108 4.44 -10.35 5.40
N MET A 109 3.86 -9.96 6.52
CA MET A 109 3.56 -10.87 7.61
C MET A 109 2.55 -11.94 7.15
N ILE A 110 1.46 -11.54 6.50
CA ILE A 110 0.47 -12.46 5.92
C ILE A 110 1.13 -13.46 4.95
N LYS A 111 2.01 -12.99 4.05
CA LYS A 111 2.73 -13.86 3.10
C LYS A 111 3.62 -14.92 3.77
N ARG A 112 4.10 -14.66 4.98
CA ARG A 112 4.88 -15.67 5.73
C ARG A 112 4.01 -16.80 6.25
N ILE A 113 2.73 -16.52 6.52
CA ILE A 113 1.76 -17.49 7.03
C ILE A 113 1.03 -18.16 5.86
N TRP A 114 0.54 -17.37 4.91
CA TRP A 114 -0.19 -17.79 3.72
C TRP A 114 0.48 -17.22 2.46
N PRO A 115 1.46 -17.93 1.84
CA PRO A 115 2.32 -17.34 0.81
C PRO A 115 1.61 -16.91 -0.48
N MET A 116 0.48 -17.56 -0.81
CA MET A 116 -0.16 -17.44 -2.11
C MET A 116 -1.43 -16.59 -2.08
N GLN A 117 -2.31 -16.85 -1.11
CA GLN A 117 -3.62 -16.21 -1.00
C GLN A 117 -4.10 -16.22 0.45
N LEU A 118 -5.09 -15.39 0.76
CA LEU A 118 -5.78 -15.44 2.04
C LEU A 118 -6.55 -16.75 2.18
N PRO A 119 -6.69 -17.32 3.40
CA PRO A 119 -7.53 -18.48 3.64
C PRO A 119 -9.01 -18.12 3.44
N GLU A 120 -9.80 -19.12 3.05
CA GLU A 120 -11.26 -18.98 2.93
C GLU A 120 -11.88 -19.07 4.32
N MET A 121 -12.26 -17.93 4.87
CA MET A 121 -12.93 -17.83 6.16
C MET A 121 -13.65 -16.48 6.25
N ASP A 122 -14.44 -16.29 7.31
CA ASP A 122 -15.08 -15.01 7.59
C ASP A 122 -14.06 -13.86 7.60
N PRO A 123 -14.23 -12.83 6.74
CA PRO A 123 -13.24 -11.77 6.56
C PRO A 123 -12.93 -10.97 7.83
N GLU A 124 -13.92 -10.74 8.70
CA GLU A 124 -13.68 -10.01 9.95
C GLU A 124 -12.89 -10.85 10.94
N THR A 125 -13.19 -12.14 11.04
CA THR A 125 -12.41 -13.09 11.85
C THR A 125 -10.96 -13.18 11.34
N LEU A 126 -10.77 -13.23 10.02
CA LEU A 126 -9.44 -13.22 9.42
C LEU A 126 -8.69 -11.93 9.75
N ALA A 127 -9.35 -10.77 9.65
CA ALA A 127 -8.76 -9.49 10.01
C ALA A 127 -8.33 -9.43 11.48
N LYS A 128 -9.13 -10.00 12.40
CA LYS A 128 -8.76 -10.12 13.82
C LYS A 128 -7.53 -10.99 14.02
N LEU A 129 -7.44 -12.13 13.34
CA LEU A 129 -6.27 -13.01 13.39
C LEU A 129 -5.02 -12.30 12.86
N VAL A 130 -5.12 -11.62 11.71
CA VAL A 130 -4.02 -10.84 11.12
C VAL A 130 -3.57 -9.73 12.08
N PHE A 131 -4.52 -9.01 12.68
CA PHE A 131 -4.22 -7.98 13.69
C PHE A 131 -3.48 -8.56 14.91
N CYS A 132 -3.90 -9.72 15.43
CA CYS A 132 -3.21 -10.39 16.52
C CYS A 132 -1.80 -10.85 16.14
N PHE A 133 -1.60 -11.39 14.94
CA PHE A 133 -0.28 -11.81 14.47
C PHE A 133 0.69 -10.63 14.26
N GLU A 134 0.17 -9.49 13.78
CA GLU A 134 0.97 -8.28 13.60
C GLU A 134 1.42 -7.69 14.94
N ASN A 135 0.58 -7.80 15.96
CA ASN A 135 0.81 -7.27 17.30
C ASN A 135 1.28 -8.33 18.32
N ASP A 136 1.81 -9.45 17.84
CA ASP A 136 2.38 -10.49 18.70
C ASP A 136 3.53 -9.90 19.55
N PRO A 137 3.45 -9.93 20.90
CA PRO A 137 4.45 -9.35 21.78
C PRO A 137 5.87 -9.90 21.59
N GLU A 138 6.00 -11.12 21.09
CA GLU A 138 7.32 -11.75 20.82
C GLU A 138 7.96 -11.21 19.53
N ARG A 139 7.21 -10.52 18.67
CA ARG A 139 7.62 -10.06 17.35
C ARG A 139 7.58 -8.55 17.17
N SER A 140 6.80 -7.85 18.01
CA SER A 140 6.65 -6.41 17.95
C SER A 140 7.71 -5.74 18.84
N ASP A 141 8.25 -4.60 18.37
CA ASP A 141 9.14 -3.74 19.17
C ASP A 141 8.40 -2.98 20.29
N GLY A 142 7.26 -3.52 20.76
CA GLY A 142 6.37 -2.89 21.74
C GLY A 142 5.48 -1.80 21.14
N ILE A 143 5.53 -1.57 19.83
CA ILE A 143 4.64 -0.64 19.11
C ILE A 143 3.44 -1.43 18.58
N ILE A 144 2.25 -1.06 19.03
CA ILE A 144 1.01 -1.68 18.56
C ILE A 144 0.54 -0.97 17.29
N SER A 145 0.40 -1.74 16.21
CA SER A 145 -0.25 -1.30 14.97
C SER A 145 -1.77 -1.24 15.16
N GLY A 146 -2.43 -0.24 14.58
CA GLY A 146 -3.90 -0.22 14.52
C GLY A 146 -4.45 -1.24 13.53
N ALA A 147 -5.76 -1.46 13.58
CA ALA A 147 -6.41 -2.50 12.78
C ALA A 147 -6.70 -2.09 11.33
N GLN A 148 -6.40 -0.85 10.92
CA GLN A 148 -6.71 -0.35 9.58
C GLN A 148 -6.10 -1.21 8.48
N ASP A 149 -4.86 -1.69 8.65
CA ASP A 149 -4.16 -2.48 7.65
C ASP A 149 -4.74 -3.90 7.54
N SER A 150 -4.96 -4.58 8.65
CA SER A 150 -5.55 -5.91 8.68
C SER A 150 -6.98 -5.93 8.11
N ILE A 151 -7.82 -4.95 8.49
CA ILE A 151 -9.19 -4.80 7.99
C ILE A 151 -9.17 -4.52 6.49
N GLY A 152 -8.40 -3.53 6.03
CA GLY A 152 -8.37 -3.14 4.63
C GLY A 152 -7.78 -4.20 3.69
N ILE A 153 -6.94 -5.13 4.18
CA ILE A 153 -6.47 -6.29 3.42
C ILE A 153 -7.52 -7.40 3.41
N CYS A 154 -8.12 -7.71 4.56
CA CYS A 154 -8.96 -8.90 4.70
C CYS A 154 -10.40 -8.69 4.24
N LEU A 155 -11.00 -7.53 4.48
CA LEU A 155 -12.36 -7.23 4.07
C LEU A 155 -12.38 -6.70 2.64
N PRO A 156 -13.16 -7.30 1.71
CA PRO A 156 -13.25 -6.85 0.33
C PRO A 156 -14.11 -5.59 0.18
N GLY A 157 -13.94 -4.91 -0.95
CA GLY A 157 -14.72 -3.73 -1.31
C GLY A 157 -14.30 -2.46 -0.61
N LEU A 158 -15.26 -1.59 -0.37
CA LEU A 158 -15.13 -0.35 0.39
C LEU A 158 -15.57 -0.59 1.82
N VAL A 159 -14.72 -0.23 2.79
CA VAL A 159 -14.95 -0.48 4.20
C VAL A 159 -14.72 0.80 4.99
N ARG A 160 -15.62 1.12 5.94
CA ARG A 160 -15.33 2.08 7.00
C ARG A 160 -15.36 1.40 8.36
N HIS A 161 -14.47 1.81 9.23
CA HIS A 161 -14.32 1.25 10.56
C HIS A 161 -14.13 2.36 11.58
N TYR A 162 -14.94 2.34 12.64
CA TYR A 162 -15.06 3.41 13.64
C TYR A 162 -14.19 3.13 14.85
N TYR A 163 -13.37 4.08 15.24
CA TYR A 163 -12.46 3.99 16.36
C TYR A 163 -12.82 4.98 17.47
N ASP A 164 -12.80 4.46 18.69
CA ASP A 164 -12.97 5.24 19.93
C ASP A 164 -11.98 4.71 20.99
N LYS A 165 -10.76 5.26 21.00
CA LYS A 165 -9.68 4.98 21.96
C LYS A 165 -9.17 3.53 21.96
N LEU A 166 -9.54 2.72 20.98
CA LEU A 166 -9.14 1.31 20.87
C LEU A 166 -8.38 1.09 19.56
N TYR A 167 -7.48 0.11 19.53
CA TYR A 167 -6.78 -0.33 18.33
C TYR A 167 -7.67 -1.13 17.37
N TRP A 168 -8.69 -1.83 17.92
CA TRP A 168 -9.74 -2.52 17.15
C TRP A 168 -10.99 -1.65 17.10
N PRO A 169 -11.64 -1.49 15.93
CA PRO A 169 -12.79 -0.62 15.80
C PRO A 169 -13.99 -1.16 16.57
N VAL A 170 -14.84 -0.26 17.05
CA VAL A 170 -16.10 -0.60 17.73
C VAL A 170 -17.23 -0.90 16.73
N ARG A 171 -17.06 -0.51 15.47
CA ARG A 171 -18.03 -0.73 14.39
C ARG A 171 -17.32 -0.83 13.05
N ILE A 172 -17.77 -1.77 12.22
CA ILE A 172 -17.29 -1.96 10.83
C ILE A 172 -18.51 -1.95 9.92
N GLU A 173 -18.42 -1.24 8.81
CA GLU A 173 -19.44 -1.21 7.76
C GLU A 173 -18.76 -1.42 6.40
N THR A 174 -19.37 -2.28 5.58
CA THR A 174 -18.85 -2.65 4.26
C THR A 174 -19.83 -2.24 3.17
N CYS A 175 -19.29 -1.82 2.02
CA CYS A 175 -20.05 -1.57 0.80
C CYS A 175 -19.48 -2.44 -0.32
N GLN A 176 -20.35 -3.27 -0.91
CA GLN A 176 -20.05 -4.16 -2.05
C GLN A 176 -20.88 -3.78 -3.29
N ASP A 177 -21.48 -2.59 -3.29
CA ASP A 177 -22.27 -2.11 -4.43
C ASP A 177 -21.36 -1.89 -5.62
N GLU A 178 -21.59 -2.66 -6.70
CA GLU A 178 -20.80 -2.61 -7.91
C GLU A 178 -20.78 -1.22 -8.57
N ALA A 179 -21.88 -0.48 -8.49
CA ALA A 179 -21.94 0.87 -9.06
C ALA A 179 -21.06 1.86 -8.31
N ILE A 180 -20.88 1.66 -6.98
CA ILE A 180 -20.00 2.47 -6.14
C ILE A 180 -18.54 2.05 -6.35
N LEU A 181 -18.26 0.74 -6.36
CA LEU A 181 -16.90 0.25 -6.54
C LEU A 181 -16.34 0.61 -7.91
N ASN A 182 -17.13 0.42 -8.98
CA ASN A 182 -16.76 0.82 -10.34
C ASN A 182 -16.59 2.34 -10.47
N TRP A 183 -17.43 3.12 -9.78
CA TRP A 183 -17.27 4.57 -9.74
C TRP A 183 -15.94 4.98 -9.09
N LEU A 184 -15.56 4.36 -7.96
CA LEU A 184 -14.26 4.61 -7.33
C LEU A 184 -13.09 4.22 -8.25
N GLU A 185 -13.16 3.07 -8.93
CA GLU A 185 -12.13 2.64 -9.88
C GLU A 185 -11.97 3.61 -11.06
N ASN A 186 -13.07 4.24 -11.49
CA ASN A 186 -13.05 5.22 -12.58
C ASN A 186 -12.47 6.59 -12.17
N HIS A 187 -12.34 6.85 -10.86
CA HIS A 187 -11.88 8.14 -10.34
C HIS A 187 -10.64 8.07 -9.45
N LEU A 188 -10.07 6.87 -9.24
CA LEU A 188 -8.87 6.71 -8.43
C LEU A 188 -7.72 6.11 -9.24
N ILE A 189 -6.55 6.72 -9.09
CA ILE A 189 -5.29 6.21 -9.64
C ILE A 189 -4.19 6.27 -8.59
N MET A 190 -3.09 5.55 -8.85
CA MET A 190 -1.85 5.72 -8.08
C MET A 190 -0.68 6.07 -9.00
N ILE A 191 0.17 6.96 -8.53
CA ILE A 191 1.42 7.36 -9.18
C ILE A 191 2.57 6.80 -8.36
N PRO A 192 3.43 5.93 -8.94
CA PRO A 192 4.59 5.40 -8.24
C PRO A 192 5.61 6.51 -7.93
N MET A 193 6.14 6.48 -6.71
CA MET A 193 7.24 7.34 -6.26
C MET A 193 8.35 6.49 -5.66
N GLU A 194 9.46 7.12 -5.26
CA GLU A 194 10.50 6.43 -4.50
C GLU A 194 9.93 5.93 -3.17
N PRO A 195 10.35 4.74 -2.71
CA PRO A 195 9.98 4.23 -1.40
C PRO A 195 10.46 5.17 -0.28
N ARG A 196 9.74 5.19 0.83
CA ARG A 196 10.17 5.93 2.02
C ARG A 196 11.58 5.48 2.45
N ARG A 197 12.48 6.46 2.66
CA ARG A 197 13.88 6.20 3.04
C ARG A 197 13.96 5.40 4.35
N PRO A 198 14.93 4.47 4.48
CA PRO A 198 15.23 3.81 5.74
C PRO A 198 15.57 4.85 6.83
N GLY A 199 15.11 4.60 8.07
CA GLY A 199 15.35 5.51 9.20
C GLY A 199 14.45 6.76 9.24
N CYS A 200 13.63 7.02 8.21
CA CYS A 200 12.67 8.11 8.25
C CYS A 200 11.50 7.77 9.20
N SER A 201 11.34 8.59 10.24
CA SER A 201 10.20 8.52 11.16
C SER A 201 9.12 9.52 10.73
N VAL A 202 7.96 9.02 10.30
CA VAL A 202 6.81 9.87 9.92
C VAL A 202 6.07 10.46 11.12
N VAL A 203 6.33 9.93 12.32
CA VAL A 203 5.75 10.43 13.58
C VAL A 203 6.63 11.47 14.27
N GLU A 204 7.79 11.79 13.69
CA GLU A 204 8.66 12.85 14.20
C GLU A 204 7.99 14.22 14.06
N GLY A 205 8.04 15.01 15.12
CA GLY A 205 7.40 16.33 15.15
C GLY A 205 5.86 16.28 15.11
N LYS A 206 5.25 15.14 15.48
CA LYS A 206 3.79 15.03 15.53
C LYS A 206 3.17 16.10 16.44
N ASP A 207 2.10 16.72 15.96
CA ASP A 207 1.34 17.75 16.66
C ASP A 207 -0.15 17.42 16.61
N ILE A 208 -0.59 16.57 17.55
CA ILE A 208 -1.94 16.04 17.61
C ILE A 208 -2.76 16.89 18.59
N THR A 209 -3.82 17.51 18.06
CA THR A 209 -4.75 18.31 18.84
C THR A 209 -6.19 17.89 18.56
N GLU A 210 -7.09 18.17 19.49
CA GLU A 210 -8.53 17.87 19.34
C GLU A 210 -9.10 18.49 18.05
N LEU A 211 -8.72 19.73 17.73
CA LEU A 211 -9.18 20.41 16.51
C LEU A 211 -8.76 19.65 15.24
N LYS A 212 -7.52 19.20 15.16
CA LYS A 212 -6.99 18.48 14.00
C LYS A 212 -7.61 17.09 13.87
N VAL A 213 -7.82 16.39 14.99
CA VAL A 213 -8.48 15.07 14.98
C VAL A 213 -9.96 15.18 14.61
N LYS A 214 -10.66 16.20 15.12
CA LYS A 214 -12.05 16.51 14.69
C LYS A 214 -12.14 16.81 13.19
N ALA A 215 -11.19 17.57 12.65
CA ALA A 215 -11.13 17.86 11.22
C ALA A 215 -10.88 16.57 10.40
N LEU A 216 -10.02 15.65 10.88
CA LEU A 216 -9.79 14.35 10.26
C LEU A 216 -11.04 13.48 10.27
N ALA A 217 -11.74 13.40 11.42
CA ALA A 217 -12.98 12.64 11.58
C ALA A 217 -14.10 13.17 10.68
N GLN A 218 -14.29 14.51 10.65
CA GLN A 218 -15.29 15.15 9.77
C GLN A 218 -14.99 14.89 8.29
N ALA A 219 -13.72 15.02 7.87
CA ALA A 219 -13.32 14.74 6.50
C ALA A 219 -13.57 13.27 6.10
N ALA A 220 -13.48 12.33 7.04
CA ALA A 220 -13.83 10.92 6.78
C ALA A 220 -15.36 10.75 6.60
N ASP A 221 -16.19 11.38 7.42
CA ASP A 221 -17.64 11.36 7.25
C ASP A 221 -18.06 11.97 5.90
N ASP A 222 -17.51 13.12 5.56
CA ASP A 222 -17.78 13.80 4.28
C ASP A 222 -17.34 12.94 3.09
N CYS A 223 -16.16 12.28 3.20
CA CYS A 223 -15.62 11.38 2.18
C CYS A 223 -16.57 10.19 1.93
N TRP A 224 -17.03 9.54 2.99
CA TRP A 224 -17.99 8.44 2.87
C TRP A 224 -19.29 8.88 2.21
N ASN A 225 -19.86 9.99 2.66
CA ASN A 225 -21.11 10.50 2.14
C ASN A 225 -20.99 10.87 0.66
N ALA A 226 -19.88 11.50 0.25
CA ALA A 226 -19.61 11.84 -1.14
C ALA A 226 -19.48 10.58 -2.02
N ILE A 227 -18.78 9.54 -1.56
CA ILE A 227 -18.65 8.26 -2.27
C ILE A 227 -20.01 7.59 -2.44
N MET A 228 -20.82 7.50 -1.37
CA MET A 228 -22.13 6.85 -1.43
C MET A 228 -23.10 7.56 -2.37
N ASN A 229 -22.96 8.88 -2.55
CA ASN A 229 -23.73 9.69 -3.49
C ASN A 229 -23.07 9.80 -4.88
N LYS A 230 -21.87 9.23 -5.08
CA LYS A 230 -21.06 9.37 -6.31
C LYS A 230 -20.84 10.84 -6.71
N ASP A 231 -20.61 11.70 -5.71
CA ASP A 231 -20.34 13.11 -5.86
C ASP A 231 -18.84 13.36 -5.92
N LEU A 232 -18.31 13.48 -7.15
CA LEU A 232 -16.89 13.58 -7.40
C LEU A 232 -16.25 14.84 -6.79
N ASP A 233 -16.95 15.98 -6.86
CA ASP A 233 -16.42 17.24 -6.36
C ASP A 233 -16.30 17.23 -4.83
N ASN A 234 -17.32 16.73 -4.14
CA ASN A 234 -17.28 16.61 -2.68
C ASN A 234 -16.36 15.48 -2.23
N PHE A 235 -16.22 14.39 -3.00
CA PHE A 235 -15.24 13.37 -2.74
C PHE A 235 -13.81 13.93 -2.81
N ALA A 236 -13.46 14.65 -3.88
CA ALA A 236 -12.15 15.27 -4.02
C ALA A 236 -11.84 16.26 -2.88
N LYS A 237 -12.83 17.10 -2.50
CA LYS A 237 -12.69 18.04 -1.37
C LYS A 237 -12.44 17.31 -0.04
N ALA A 238 -13.24 16.29 0.26
CA ALA A 238 -13.13 15.52 1.50
C ALA A 238 -11.84 14.71 1.56
N TYR A 239 -11.42 14.11 0.44
CA TYR A 239 -10.16 13.39 0.29
C TYR A 239 -8.95 14.28 0.60
N LYS A 240 -8.93 15.49 0.02
CA LYS A 240 -7.90 16.49 0.27
C LYS A 240 -7.95 17.03 1.70
N ALA A 241 -9.15 17.27 2.25
CA ALA A 241 -9.32 17.71 3.63
C ALA A 241 -8.78 16.69 4.64
N SER A 242 -9.03 15.38 4.40
CA SER A 242 -8.47 14.30 5.21
C SER A 242 -6.95 14.29 5.15
N PHE A 243 -6.34 14.45 3.98
CA PHE A 243 -4.89 14.52 3.84
C PHE A 243 -4.30 15.75 4.54
N ASN A 244 -4.95 16.91 4.41
CA ASN A 244 -4.51 18.15 5.08
C ASN A 244 -4.56 17.99 6.62
N ALA A 245 -5.62 17.40 7.17
CA ALA A 245 -5.73 17.12 8.61
C ALA A 245 -4.65 16.15 9.07
N GLN A 246 -4.38 15.12 8.28
CA GLN A 246 -3.35 14.13 8.53
C GLN A 246 -1.94 14.75 8.55
N THR A 247 -1.59 15.54 7.54
CA THR A 247 -0.28 16.22 7.44
C THR A 247 -0.10 17.33 8.46
N ALA A 248 -1.19 17.99 8.88
CA ALA A 248 -1.15 18.93 9.99
C ALA A 248 -0.79 18.27 11.32
N MET A 249 -1.17 16.99 11.53
CA MET A 249 -0.78 16.21 12.70
C MET A 249 0.61 15.56 12.55
N PHE A 250 0.97 15.17 11.34
CA PHE A 250 2.19 14.42 11.01
C PHE A 250 2.96 15.09 9.86
N PRO A 251 3.60 16.25 10.09
CA PRO A 251 4.25 17.03 9.03
C PRO A 251 5.39 16.30 8.33
N ALA A 252 6.05 15.37 9.01
CA ALA A 252 7.12 14.55 8.44
C ALA A 252 6.64 13.56 7.34
N MET A 253 5.33 13.46 7.09
CA MET A 253 4.79 12.69 5.96
C MET A 253 5.13 13.30 4.60
N ILE A 254 5.24 14.63 4.51
CA ILE A 254 5.62 15.33 3.29
C ILE A 254 7.12 15.63 3.34
N GLN A 255 7.89 14.90 2.55
CA GLN A 255 9.32 15.14 2.35
C GLN A 255 9.55 15.76 0.98
N GLY A 256 10.76 16.28 0.72
CA GLY A 256 11.06 17.02 -0.50
C GLY A 256 10.71 16.28 -1.80
N SER A 257 10.96 14.97 -1.88
CA SER A 257 10.55 14.17 -3.04
C SER A 257 9.04 14.07 -3.18
N VAL A 258 8.31 13.91 -2.07
CA VAL A 258 6.83 13.85 -2.07
C VAL A 258 6.26 15.18 -2.57
N GLN A 259 6.77 16.32 -2.07
CA GLN A 259 6.32 17.63 -2.50
C GLN A 259 6.52 17.82 -4.01
N TRP A 260 7.65 17.37 -4.56
CA TRP A 260 7.91 17.43 -6.00
C TRP A 260 6.84 16.68 -6.83
N TYR A 261 6.42 15.48 -6.38
CA TYR A 261 5.35 14.74 -7.06
C TYR A 261 4.00 15.44 -6.94
N ILE A 262 3.67 15.99 -5.77
CA ILE A 262 2.45 16.78 -5.58
C ILE A 262 2.46 17.98 -6.54
N ASP A 263 3.55 18.74 -6.60
CA ASP A 263 3.66 19.91 -7.47
C ASP A 263 3.56 19.53 -8.96
N LYS A 264 4.20 18.40 -9.34
CA LYS A 264 4.17 17.90 -10.74
C LYS A 264 2.77 17.52 -11.19
N TYR A 265 1.98 16.85 -10.34
CA TYR A 265 0.69 16.29 -10.76
C TYR A 265 -0.50 17.19 -10.43
N SER A 266 -0.37 18.09 -9.46
CA SER A 266 -1.44 19.04 -9.08
C SER A 266 -1.72 20.13 -10.13
N VAL A 267 -0.89 20.27 -11.15
CA VAL A 267 -1.07 21.22 -12.25
C VAL A 267 -1.99 20.73 -13.36
N PHE A 268 -2.30 19.42 -13.38
CA PHE A 268 -3.21 18.86 -14.36
C PHE A 268 -4.67 19.11 -13.93
N ASP A 269 -5.49 19.66 -14.81
CA ASP A 269 -6.91 19.94 -14.54
C ASP A 269 -7.71 18.66 -14.24
N ASP A 270 -7.23 17.51 -14.74
CA ASP A 270 -7.85 16.20 -14.49
C ASP A 270 -7.56 15.66 -13.08
N VAL A 271 -6.60 16.22 -12.33
CA VAL A 271 -6.26 15.82 -10.96
C VAL A 271 -6.96 16.71 -9.96
N LEU A 272 -8.03 16.23 -9.36
CA LEU A 272 -8.89 16.97 -8.43
C LEU A 272 -8.37 16.99 -6.99
N ALA A 273 -7.76 15.90 -6.56
CA ALA A 273 -7.19 15.76 -5.21
C ALA A 273 -6.09 14.68 -5.18
N TRP A 274 -5.29 14.73 -4.13
CA TRP A 274 -4.20 13.77 -3.91
C TRP A 274 -4.00 13.48 -2.42
N LYS A 275 -3.40 12.31 -2.14
CA LYS A 275 -3.09 11.87 -0.78
C LYS A 275 -1.95 10.85 -0.80
N MET A 276 -1.12 10.86 0.23
CA MET A 276 -0.18 9.77 0.49
C MET A 276 -0.90 8.62 1.18
N PRO A 277 -0.81 7.37 0.68
CA PRO A 277 -1.34 6.22 1.40
C PRO A 277 -0.60 5.94 2.71
N GLY A 278 -1.34 5.49 3.71
CA GLY A 278 -0.82 5.06 5.00
C GLY A 278 -0.01 6.13 5.73
N ALA A 279 1.16 5.74 6.21
CA ALA A 279 2.03 6.62 6.97
C ALA A 279 2.74 7.70 6.10
N GLY A 280 2.65 7.63 4.77
CA GLY A 280 3.28 8.59 3.88
C GLY A 280 4.81 8.49 3.80
N GLY A 281 5.44 9.59 3.38
CA GLY A 281 6.90 9.70 3.25
C GLY A 281 7.49 9.08 1.97
N GLY A 282 6.67 8.54 1.07
CA GLY A 282 7.08 7.94 -0.21
C GLY A 282 6.23 6.73 -0.62
N GLY A 283 6.54 6.14 -1.74
CA GLY A 283 5.93 4.93 -2.29
C GLY A 283 4.90 5.20 -3.39
N TYR A 284 3.75 5.77 -3.05
CA TYR A 284 2.71 6.14 -4.01
C TYR A 284 2.05 7.46 -3.64
N LEU A 285 1.64 8.21 -4.66
CA LEU A 285 0.68 9.30 -4.55
C LEU A 285 -0.65 8.78 -5.11
N ALA A 286 -1.68 8.67 -4.29
CA ALA A 286 -3.01 8.30 -4.73
C ALA A 286 -3.77 9.58 -5.09
N CYS A 287 -4.36 9.61 -6.28
CA CYS A 287 -5.05 10.78 -6.81
C CYS A 287 -6.50 10.48 -7.12
N VAL A 288 -7.37 11.46 -6.87
CA VAL A 288 -8.73 11.52 -7.41
C VAL A 288 -8.66 12.26 -8.74
N VAL A 289 -9.15 11.64 -9.79
CA VAL A 289 -9.11 12.16 -11.15
C VAL A 289 -10.51 12.18 -11.80
N THR A 290 -10.66 12.98 -12.84
CA THR A 290 -11.93 13.05 -13.59
C THR A 290 -12.27 11.76 -14.32
N ASP A 291 -11.27 11.08 -14.89
CA ASP A 291 -11.36 9.81 -15.60
C ASP A 291 -10.03 9.05 -15.50
N ALA A 292 -10.02 7.95 -14.74
CA ALA A 292 -8.83 7.15 -14.51
C ALA A 292 -8.30 6.49 -15.80
N THR A 293 -9.18 6.05 -16.69
CA THR A 293 -8.79 5.41 -17.94
C THR A 293 -8.10 6.41 -18.87
N ALA A 294 -8.69 7.58 -19.08
CA ALA A 294 -8.12 8.63 -19.91
C ALA A 294 -6.81 9.14 -19.31
N PHE A 295 -6.76 9.32 -17.98
CA PHE A 295 -5.53 9.75 -17.32
C PHE A 295 -4.38 8.74 -17.50
N CYS A 296 -4.62 7.45 -17.28
CA CYS A 296 -3.59 6.41 -17.45
C CYS A 296 -3.15 6.25 -18.92
N GLN A 297 -4.00 6.53 -19.89
CA GLN A 297 -3.59 6.56 -21.31
C GLN A 297 -2.60 7.69 -21.61
N ASN A 298 -2.78 8.85 -20.99
CA ASN A 298 -1.93 10.01 -21.16
C ASN A 298 -0.65 9.97 -20.27
N HIS A 299 -0.71 9.20 -19.17
CA HIS A 299 0.35 9.06 -18.18
C HIS A 299 0.64 7.57 -17.92
N PRO A 300 1.49 6.93 -18.76
CA PRO A 300 1.74 5.49 -18.67
C PRO A 300 2.36 5.02 -17.35
N GLU A 301 2.91 5.93 -16.55
CA GLU A 301 3.41 5.65 -15.21
C GLU A 301 2.29 5.55 -14.16
N ALA A 302 1.10 6.09 -14.44
CA ALA A 302 -0.04 6.01 -13.55
C ALA A 302 -0.66 4.59 -13.58
N ILE A 303 -1.15 4.16 -12.43
CA ILE A 303 -1.72 2.83 -12.22
C ILE A 303 -3.21 2.97 -11.97
N SER A 304 -4.02 2.32 -12.81
CA SER A 304 -5.44 2.10 -12.54
C SER A 304 -5.62 1.08 -11.42
N LEU A 305 -6.67 1.21 -10.64
CA LEU A 305 -6.93 0.35 -9.50
C LEU A 305 -8.04 -0.65 -9.81
N THR A 306 -7.91 -1.84 -9.24
CA THR A 306 -8.96 -2.87 -9.22
C THR A 306 -9.30 -3.15 -7.76
N ILE A 307 -10.52 -2.82 -7.36
CA ILE A 307 -11.01 -3.07 -6.00
C ILE A 307 -11.43 -4.54 -5.92
N ARG A 308 -10.98 -5.24 -4.89
CA ARG A 308 -11.34 -6.63 -4.65
C ARG A 308 -12.82 -6.75 -4.30
N ARG A 309 -13.52 -7.62 -5.01
CA ARG A 309 -14.92 -7.97 -4.76
C ARG A 309 -15.02 -9.10 -3.72
N GLY A 310 -16.08 -9.07 -2.93
CA GLY A 310 -16.40 -10.17 -2.03
C GLY A 310 -16.84 -11.41 -2.85
N VAL A 311 -16.38 -12.58 -2.44
CA VAL A 311 -17.00 -13.82 -2.92
C VAL A 311 -18.34 -13.92 -2.21
N ALA A 312 -19.44 -14.02 -2.96
CA ALA A 312 -20.73 -14.34 -2.37
C ALA A 312 -20.62 -15.77 -1.81
N TYR A 313 -20.52 -15.88 -0.49
CA TYR A 313 -20.73 -17.16 0.17
C TYR A 313 -22.21 -17.48 0.06
N GLY A 314 -22.55 -18.38 -0.90
CA GLY A 314 -23.89 -18.93 -1.09
C GLY A 314 -24.29 -19.85 0.07
#